data_50dc63588d26d67d94692bcad41e1753
#
_entry.id   50dc63588d26d67d94692bcad41e1753
#
_cell.length_a   1.000
_cell.length_b   1.000
_cell.length_c   1.000
_cell.angle_alpha   90.00
_cell.angle_beta   90.00
_cell.angle_gamma   90.00
#
_symmetry.space_group_name_H-M   'P 1'
#
loop_
_entity.id
_entity.type
_entity.pdbx_description
1 polymer ?
#
loop_
_entity_poly.entity_id
_entity_poly.type
_entity_poly.pdbx_seq_one_letter_code
_entity_poly.pdbx_strand_id
1 'polypeptide(L)'
;METLSDYGTVSFFGISTFTTGIYDSWFIFDDLLTANFLSICLLFFILIFFLSEKISRGYSKFFFFNTGKERQIKKIKLSGFKGLLALIFCASLFFLSFLFPLFQMIFWSFQFPEYFSNINLFNLNVNTLKIVILTSLILIILSVITNFSIRVLKSRLLNFISFFSVSGYAIPGIIISVSILSFLSFLDDFFVLNLKNIFIGTISGLVLGYFLRFYSISFNGIKASYLNINDSVDETSYLLGYKKYQTFFKVHFPFLFKNLILIFLLISIEVLKELPITLILRPFNFETFSTTAYNFASQDLIEASALPSLFLILWTSIFIIIYLKYSNDK
;
A
#
# COMPACT_ATOMS: atom_id res chain seq x y z
N MET A 1 3.82 12.37 -4.39
CA MET A 1 4.38 11.54 -3.32
C MET A 1 4.87 10.19 -3.83
N GLU A 2 4.07 9.47 -4.61
CA GLU A 2 4.44 8.15 -5.14
C GLU A 2 5.73 8.18 -5.99
N THR A 3 5.89 9.17 -6.86
CA THR A 3 7.12 9.40 -7.65
C THR A 3 8.38 9.66 -6.80
N LEU A 4 8.24 10.35 -5.65
CA LEU A 4 9.37 10.59 -4.73
C LEU A 4 9.74 9.33 -3.92
N SER A 5 8.87 8.35 -3.86
CA SER A 5 9.09 7.07 -3.17
C SER A 5 9.53 5.95 -4.12
N ASP A 6 9.59 6.21 -5.42
CA ASP A 6 10.01 5.21 -6.39
C ASP A 6 11.51 4.93 -6.23
N TYR A 7 11.83 3.64 -6.10
CA TYR A 7 13.18 3.13 -6.02
C TYR A 7 13.49 2.25 -7.24
N GLY A 8 12.57 1.33 -7.56
CA GLY A 8 12.82 0.30 -8.57
C GLY A 8 13.10 0.87 -9.95
N THR A 9 12.27 1.80 -10.41
CA THR A 9 12.41 2.42 -11.75
C THR A 9 13.68 3.27 -11.84
N VAL A 10 13.92 4.14 -10.84
CA VAL A 10 15.10 5.04 -10.88
C VAL A 10 16.40 4.27 -10.72
N SER A 11 16.43 3.21 -9.93
CA SER A 11 17.58 2.32 -9.78
C SER A 11 17.87 1.57 -11.09
N PHE A 12 16.84 1.04 -11.77
CA PHE A 12 16.99 0.36 -13.05
C PHE A 12 17.59 1.26 -14.13
N PHE A 13 17.18 2.52 -14.21
CA PHE A 13 17.71 3.48 -15.17
C PHE A 13 19.03 4.14 -14.71
N GLY A 14 19.60 3.74 -13.60
CA GLY A 14 20.85 4.29 -13.07
C GLY A 14 20.78 5.77 -12.69
N ILE A 15 19.57 6.27 -12.36
CA ILE A 15 19.37 7.67 -12.00
C ILE A 15 19.60 7.83 -10.49
N SER A 16 20.60 8.67 -10.14
CA SER A 16 20.89 8.99 -8.75
C SER A 16 19.79 9.87 -8.15
N THR A 17 19.05 9.32 -7.22
CA THR A 17 18.00 10.00 -6.44
C THR A 17 18.25 9.82 -4.95
N PHE A 18 17.50 10.52 -4.10
CA PHE A 18 17.58 10.28 -2.66
C PHE A 18 17.26 8.81 -2.28
N THR A 19 16.29 8.19 -2.95
CA THR A 19 15.93 6.80 -2.67
C THR A 19 17.05 5.83 -3.05
N THR A 20 17.70 6.00 -4.19
CA THR A 20 18.87 5.17 -4.55
C THR A 20 20.04 5.44 -3.61
N GLY A 21 20.34 6.71 -3.30
CA GLY A 21 21.41 7.06 -2.38
C GLY A 21 21.21 6.49 -0.95
N ILE A 22 19.98 6.46 -0.43
CA ILE A 22 19.67 5.83 0.87
C ILE A 22 19.93 4.33 0.83
N TYR A 23 19.50 3.66 -0.24
CA TYR A 23 19.70 2.23 -0.38
C TYR A 23 21.18 1.89 -0.52
N ASP A 24 21.90 2.59 -1.38
CA ASP A 24 23.32 2.36 -1.64
C ASP A 24 24.16 2.61 -0.38
N SER A 25 23.86 3.69 0.35
CA SER A 25 24.54 3.99 1.62
C SER A 25 24.36 2.87 2.64
N TRP A 26 23.16 2.31 2.74
CA TRP A 26 22.89 1.22 3.68
C TRP A 26 23.42 -0.12 3.16
N PHE A 27 23.14 -0.48 1.88
CA PHE A 27 23.38 -1.83 1.38
C PHE A 27 24.81 -2.03 0.84
N ILE A 28 25.35 -1.03 0.13
CA ILE A 28 26.67 -1.12 -0.50
C ILE A 28 27.77 -0.66 0.46
N PHE A 29 27.54 0.46 1.15
CA PHE A 29 28.55 1.08 2.02
C PHE A 29 28.42 0.69 3.49
N ASP A 30 27.38 -0.05 3.88
CA ASP A 30 27.07 -0.45 5.28
C ASP A 30 27.09 0.75 6.26
N ASP A 31 26.72 1.94 5.76
CA ASP A 31 26.70 3.21 6.51
C ASP A 31 25.25 3.64 6.80
N LEU A 32 24.77 3.18 7.96
CA LEU A 32 23.45 3.52 8.47
C LEU A 32 23.33 5.01 8.84
N LEU A 33 24.42 5.69 9.22
CA LEU A 33 24.38 7.10 9.58
C LEU A 33 24.12 7.97 8.36
N THR A 34 24.84 7.73 7.26
CA THR A 34 24.62 8.43 6.00
C THR A 34 23.25 8.13 5.42
N ALA A 35 22.78 6.87 5.48
CA ALA A 35 21.43 6.50 5.05
C ALA A 35 20.35 7.26 5.84
N ASN A 36 20.50 7.40 7.17
CA ASN A 36 19.58 8.18 8.00
C ASN A 36 19.62 9.66 7.68
N PHE A 37 20.80 10.23 7.44
CA PHE A 37 20.94 11.64 7.06
C PHE A 37 20.21 11.95 5.75
N LEU A 38 20.43 11.15 4.72
CA LEU A 38 19.73 11.27 3.43
C LEU A 38 18.21 11.07 3.60
N SER A 39 17.79 10.17 4.48
CA SER A 39 16.38 9.95 4.81
C SER A 39 15.73 11.18 5.43
N ILE A 40 16.43 11.89 6.33
CA ILE A 40 15.95 13.14 6.94
C ILE A 40 15.85 14.23 5.88
N CYS A 41 16.84 14.34 4.98
CA CYS A 41 16.78 15.31 3.88
C CYS A 41 15.56 15.06 2.98
N LEU A 42 15.31 13.80 2.59
CA LEU A 42 14.14 13.46 1.77
C LEU A 42 12.83 13.75 2.50
N LEU A 43 12.73 13.42 3.78
CA LEU A 43 11.56 13.74 4.61
C LEU A 43 11.29 15.25 4.66
N PHE A 44 12.33 16.06 4.75
CA PHE A 44 12.20 17.52 4.73
C PHE A 44 11.58 18.03 3.42
N PHE A 45 12.01 17.51 2.27
CA PHE A 45 11.39 17.83 0.98
C PHE A 45 9.92 17.39 0.92
N ILE A 46 9.60 16.17 1.36
CA ILE A 46 8.23 15.69 1.41
C ILE A 46 7.35 16.59 2.27
N LEU A 47 7.86 17.04 3.41
CA LEU A 47 7.14 17.91 4.32
C LEU A 47 6.88 19.29 3.71
N ILE A 48 7.83 19.86 2.96
CA ILE A 48 7.63 21.10 2.20
C ILE A 48 6.50 20.93 1.18
N PHE A 49 6.50 19.86 0.39
CA PHE A 49 5.43 19.59 -0.58
C PHE A 49 4.06 19.40 0.11
N PHE A 50 4.02 18.68 1.22
CA PHE A 50 2.79 18.48 1.98
C PHE A 50 2.25 19.81 2.54
N LEU A 51 3.11 20.66 3.09
CA LEU A 51 2.72 21.97 3.61
C LEU A 51 2.26 22.90 2.49
N SER A 52 2.95 22.92 1.36
CA SER A 52 2.56 23.73 0.19
C SER A 52 1.20 23.31 -0.36
N GLU A 53 0.92 21.99 -0.45
CA GLU A 53 -0.38 21.48 -0.83
C GLU A 53 -1.48 21.91 0.16
N LYS A 54 -1.22 21.80 1.46
CA LYS A 54 -2.17 22.18 2.50
C LYS A 54 -2.49 23.67 2.46
N ILE A 55 -1.48 24.52 2.23
CA ILE A 55 -1.66 25.97 2.09
C ILE A 55 -2.44 26.29 0.81
N SER A 56 -2.09 25.65 -0.31
CA SER A 56 -2.76 25.86 -1.60
C SER A 56 -4.22 25.43 -1.61
N ARG A 57 -4.57 24.34 -0.92
CA ARG A 57 -5.97 23.88 -0.82
C ARG A 57 -6.87 24.83 -0.03
N GLY A 58 -6.29 25.70 0.82
CA GLY A 58 -7.03 26.65 1.64
C GLY A 58 -8.07 25.98 2.56
N TYR A 59 -8.94 26.80 3.14
CA TYR A 59 -10.08 26.37 3.97
C TYR A 59 -11.32 26.06 3.13
N SER A 60 -11.20 25.51 1.93
CA SER A 60 -12.38 25.10 1.15
C SER A 60 -13.09 23.94 1.87
N LYS A 61 -14.01 24.29 2.74
CA LYS A 61 -14.95 23.34 3.34
C LYS A 61 -15.86 22.86 2.20
N PHE A 62 -15.66 21.64 1.73
CA PHE A 62 -16.64 20.98 0.88
C PHE A 62 -17.86 20.67 1.75
N PHE A 63 -18.83 21.58 1.76
CA PHE A 63 -20.13 21.30 2.30
C PHE A 63 -20.84 20.38 1.30
N PHE A 64 -20.86 19.10 1.57
CA PHE A 64 -21.85 18.22 0.96
C PHE A 64 -23.20 18.63 1.55
N PHE A 65 -23.90 19.51 0.85
CA PHE A 65 -25.32 19.68 1.07
C PHE A 65 -25.98 18.37 0.66
N ASN A 66 -26.40 17.60 1.65
CA ASN A 66 -27.20 16.40 1.47
C ASN A 66 -28.63 16.81 1.03
N THR A 67 -28.74 17.51 -0.11
CA THR A 67 -29.99 17.72 -0.78
C THR A 67 -30.30 16.40 -1.49
N GLY A 68 -31.22 15.63 -0.96
CA GLY A 68 -31.60 14.26 -1.32
C GLY A 68 -32.03 13.99 -2.80
N LYS A 69 -31.44 14.73 -3.73
CA LYS A 69 -31.49 14.46 -5.17
C LYS A 69 -30.05 14.42 -5.67
N GLU A 70 -29.52 13.22 -5.90
CA GLU A 70 -28.32 13.04 -6.70
C GLU A 70 -28.51 13.78 -8.02
N ARG A 71 -27.82 14.89 -8.21
CA ARG A 71 -27.80 15.61 -9.47
C ARG A 71 -27.05 14.74 -10.46
N GLN A 72 -27.79 14.00 -11.28
CA GLN A 72 -27.19 13.17 -12.32
C GLN A 72 -26.33 14.07 -13.22
N ILE A 73 -25.03 13.79 -13.25
CA ILE A 73 -24.08 14.47 -14.13
C ILE A 73 -24.53 14.18 -15.56
N LYS A 74 -24.92 15.22 -16.32
CA LYS A 74 -25.27 15.06 -17.73
C LYS A 74 -24.06 14.54 -18.50
N LYS A 75 -24.13 13.30 -18.94
CA LYS A 75 -23.10 12.70 -19.80
C LYS A 75 -23.13 13.40 -21.16
N ILE A 76 -21.99 13.96 -21.55
CA ILE A 76 -21.84 14.58 -22.89
C ILE A 76 -21.54 13.42 -23.86
N LYS A 77 -22.46 13.22 -24.83
CA LYS A 77 -22.25 12.24 -25.89
C LYS A 77 -21.36 12.86 -26.98
N LEU A 78 -20.17 12.37 -27.13
CA LEU A 78 -19.29 12.70 -28.24
C LEU A 78 -19.72 11.88 -29.46
N SER A 79 -20.18 12.55 -30.52
CA SER A 79 -20.60 11.91 -31.78
C SER A 79 -19.69 12.31 -32.94
N GLY A 80 -19.63 11.47 -33.98
CA GLY A 80 -18.88 11.74 -35.20
C GLY A 80 -17.37 11.73 -35.00
N PHE A 81 -16.65 12.55 -35.78
CA PHE A 81 -15.20 12.58 -35.81
C PHE A 81 -14.52 12.90 -34.45
N LYS A 82 -15.16 13.77 -33.64
CA LYS A 82 -14.68 14.09 -32.28
C LYS A 82 -14.70 12.88 -31.34
N GLY A 83 -15.74 12.04 -31.46
CA GLY A 83 -15.86 10.80 -30.71
C GLY A 83 -14.78 9.79 -31.11
N LEU A 84 -14.53 9.68 -32.41
CA LEU A 84 -13.48 8.79 -32.96
C LEU A 84 -12.08 9.23 -32.49
N LEU A 85 -11.75 10.51 -32.56
CA LEU A 85 -10.46 11.04 -32.07
C LEU A 85 -10.25 10.78 -30.58
N ALA A 86 -11.28 11.03 -29.75
CA ALA A 86 -11.20 10.76 -28.32
C ALA A 86 -10.98 9.26 -28.04
N LEU A 87 -11.67 8.38 -28.78
CA LEU A 87 -11.50 6.93 -28.65
C LEU A 87 -10.09 6.49 -29.05
N ILE A 88 -9.59 6.94 -30.22
CA ILE A 88 -8.22 6.60 -30.69
C ILE A 88 -7.18 7.09 -29.66
N PHE A 89 -7.32 8.31 -29.16
CA PHE A 89 -6.40 8.87 -28.15
C PHE A 89 -6.38 8.02 -26.88
N CYS A 90 -7.53 7.71 -26.30
CA CYS A 90 -7.63 6.90 -25.10
C CYS A 90 -7.13 5.46 -25.34
N ALA A 91 -7.50 4.88 -26.49
CA ALA A 91 -7.07 3.53 -26.87
C ALA A 91 -5.54 3.45 -27.10
N SER A 92 -4.95 4.47 -27.76
CA SER A 92 -3.49 4.52 -27.97
C SER A 92 -2.71 4.64 -26.67
N LEU A 93 -3.17 5.47 -25.73
CA LEU A 93 -2.56 5.55 -24.41
C LEU A 93 -2.63 4.22 -23.66
N PHE A 94 -3.80 3.57 -23.66
CA PHE A 94 -3.96 2.27 -23.01
C PHE A 94 -3.11 1.19 -23.69
N PHE A 95 -3.04 1.18 -25.01
CA PHE A 95 -2.21 0.23 -25.75
C PHE A 95 -0.73 0.41 -25.43
N LEU A 96 -0.20 1.62 -25.51
CA LEU A 96 1.23 1.90 -25.30
C LEU A 96 1.66 1.71 -23.83
N SER A 97 0.81 2.09 -22.88
CA SER A 97 1.18 2.04 -21.46
C SER A 97 0.96 0.67 -20.80
N PHE A 98 0.03 -0.14 -21.31
CA PHE A 98 -0.33 -1.40 -20.68
C PHE A 98 -0.22 -2.61 -21.62
N LEU A 99 -0.92 -2.57 -22.78
CA LEU A 99 -0.98 -3.76 -23.64
C LEU A 99 0.36 -4.08 -24.29
N PHE A 100 1.09 -3.09 -24.77
CA PHE A 100 2.38 -3.29 -25.43
C PHE A 100 3.42 -3.92 -24.49
N PRO A 101 3.68 -3.38 -23.27
CA PRO A 101 4.56 -4.04 -22.30
C PRO A 101 4.08 -5.43 -21.89
N LEU A 102 2.78 -5.64 -21.74
CA LEU A 102 2.21 -6.93 -21.40
C LEU A 102 2.49 -7.98 -22.48
N PHE A 103 2.24 -7.64 -23.74
CA PHE A 103 2.54 -8.54 -24.87
C PHE A 103 4.04 -8.84 -24.98
N GLN A 104 4.89 -7.85 -24.74
CA GLN A 104 6.34 -8.05 -24.74
C GLN A 104 6.77 -9.03 -23.65
N MET A 105 6.25 -8.91 -22.42
CA MET A 105 6.54 -9.84 -21.32
C MET A 105 6.05 -11.25 -21.64
N ILE A 106 4.85 -11.39 -22.21
CA ILE A 106 4.31 -12.69 -22.65
C ILE A 106 5.23 -13.29 -23.72
N PHE A 107 5.64 -12.50 -24.70
CA PHE A 107 6.54 -12.96 -25.77
C PHE A 107 7.88 -13.48 -25.20
N TRP A 108 8.51 -12.73 -24.30
CA TRP A 108 9.76 -13.15 -23.64
C TRP A 108 9.58 -14.41 -22.81
N SER A 109 8.46 -14.58 -22.14
CA SER A 109 8.20 -15.79 -21.33
C SER A 109 8.12 -17.06 -22.18
N PHE A 110 7.73 -16.97 -23.45
CA PHE A 110 7.73 -18.09 -24.39
C PHE A 110 9.07 -18.28 -25.10
N GLN A 111 9.78 -17.20 -25.36
CA GLN A 111 11.05 -17.24 -26.13
C GLN A 111 12.21 -17.76 -25.29
N PHE A 112 12.22 -17.46 -23.98
CA PHE A 112 13.33 -17.76 -23.07
C PHE A 112 12.90 -18.65 -21.88
N PRO A 113 12.41 -19.88 -22.11
CA PRO A 113 11.92 -20.76 -21.04
C PRO A 113 13.03 -21.23 -20.08
N GLU A 114 14.29 -21.21 -20.50
CA GLU A 114 15.45 -21.62 -19.71
C GLU A 114 15.68 -20.76 -18.46
N TYR A 115 15.35 -19.47 -18.48
CA TYR A 115 15.42 -18.61 -17.28
C TYR A 115 14.43 -19.03 -16.21
N PHE A 116 13.37 -19.76 -16.55
CA PHE A 116 12.30 -20.10 -15.64
C PHE A 116 12.43 -21.49 -15.03
N SER A 117 13.27 -22.35 -15.62
CA SER A 117 13.50 -23.73 -15.11
C SER A 117 14.08 -23.76 -13.70
N ASN A 118 14.84 -22.74 -13.33
CA ASN A 118 15.49 -22.62 -12.01
C ASN A 118 14.64 -21.83 -10.99
N ILE A 119 13.52 -21.23 -11.40
CA ILE A 119 12.66 -20.44 -10.52
C ILE A 119 11.61 -21.36 -9.90
N ASN A 120 11.64 -21.49 -8.58
CA ASN A 120 10.55 -22.18 -7.86
C ASN A 120 9.31 -21.28 -7.75
N LEU A 121 8.52 -21.24 -8.84
CA LEU A 121 7.30 -20.43 -8.93
C LEU A 121 6.30 -20.74 -7.81
N PHE A 122 6.23 -21.98 -7.38
CA PHE A 122 5.33 -22.37 -6.29
C PHE A 122 5.72 -21.66 -4.98
N ASN A 123 7.00 -21.70 -4.60
CA ASN A 123 7.46 -21.03 -3.40
C ASN A 123 7.31 -19.51 -3.48
N LEU A 124 7.59 -18.90 -4.64
CA LEU A 124 7.36 -17.46 -4.86
C LEU A 124 5.89 -17.10 -4.67
N ASN A 125 4.99 -17.89 -5.23
CA ASN A 125 3.55 -17.66 -5.11
C ASN A 125 3.09 -17.78 -3.65
N VAL A 126 3.50 -18.84 -2.96
CA VAL A 126 3.17 -19.05 -1.54
C VAL A 126 3.72 -17.92 -0.67
N ASN A 127 4.97 -17.52 -0.85
CA ASN A 127 5.59 -16.45 -0.08
C ASN A 127 4.88 -15.11 -0.31
N THR A 128 4.63 -14.77 -1.57
CA THR A 128 3.95 -13.52 -1.93
C THR A 128 2.54 -13.48 -1.35
N LEU A 129 1.73 -14.51 -1.55
CA LEU A 129 0.37 -14.54 -1.03
C LEU A 129 0.33 -14.63 0.50
N LYS A 130 1.25 -15.36 1.11
CA LYS A 130 1.36 -15.45 2.58
C LYS A 130 1.56 -14.08 3.20
N ILE A 131 2.52 -13.29 2.70
CA ILE A 131 2.80 -11.97 3.27
C ILE A 131 1.65 -10.99 2.99
N VAL A 132 1.07 -11.03 1.80
CA VAL A 132 -0.08 -10.20 1.41
C VAL A 132 -1.27 -10.45 2.33
N ILE A 133 -1.69 -11.71 2.48
CA ILE A 133 -2.85 -12.08 3.30
C ILE A 133 -2.59 -11.76 4.77
N LEU A 134 -1.43 -12.15 5.31
CA LEU A 134 -1.08 -11.95 6.71
C LEU A 134 -1.08 -10.45 7.06
N THR A 135 -0.41 -9.62 6.25
CA THR A 135 -0.34 -8.18 6.48
C THR A 135 -1.70 -7.53 6.36
N SER A 136 -2.47 -7.84 5.30
CA SER A 136 -3.80 -7.25 5.08
C SER A 136 -4.77 -7.57 6.22
N LEU A 137 -4.76 -8.80 6.72
CA LEU A 137 -5.59 -9.20 7.86
C LEU A 137 -5.19 -8.46 9.15
N ILE A 138 -3.90 -8.40 9.46
CA ILE A 138 -3.41 -7.68 10.65
C ILE A 138 -3.82 -6.20 10.59
N LEU A 139 -3.62 -5.54 9.45
CA LEU A 139 -3.96 -4.14 9.25
C LEU A 139 -5.45 -3.87 9.44
N ILE A 140 -6.31 -4.72 8.89
CA ILE A 140 -7.76 -4.60 9.05
C ILE A 140 -8.17 -4.78 10.51
N ILE A 141 -7.70 -5.83 11.18
CA ILE A 141 -8.04 -6.11 12.57
C ILE A 141 -7.65 -4.93 13.46
N LEU A 142 -6.42 -4.44 13.34
CA LEU A 142 -5.95 -3.29 14.14
C LEU A 142 -6.73 -2.01 13.82
N SER A 143 -7.04 -1.77 12.56
CA SER A 143 -7.80 -0.58 12.15
C SER A 143 -9.27 -0.64 12.57
N VAL A 144 -9.88 -1.83 12.59
CA VAL A 144 -11.24 -2.02 13.12
C VAL A 144 -11.25 -1.73 14.62
N ILE A 145 -10.30 -2.30 15.37
CA ILE A 145 -10.19 -2.10 16.83
C ILE A 145 -10.00 -0.60 17.13
N THR A 146 -9.10 0.07 16.42
CA THR A 146 -8.81 1.49 16.67
C THR A 146 -10.01 2.39 16.31
N ASN A 147 -10.64 2.20 15.15
CA ASN A 147 -11.81 2.99 14.77
C ASN A 147 -13.01 2.76 15.70
N PHE A 148 -13.25 1.51 16.09
CA PHE A 148 -14.31 1.20 17.08
C PHE A 148 -14.01 1.85 18.44
N SER A 149 -12.76 1.77 18.91
CA SER A 149 -12.35 2.40 20.17
C SER A 149 -12.52 3.92 20.14
N ILE A 150 -12.16 4.58 19.03
CA ILE A 150 -12.36 6.03 18.85
C ILE A 150 -13.85 6.38 18.91
N ARG A 151 -14.72 5.59 18.26
CA ARG A 151 -16.16 5.80 18.22
C ARG A 151 -16.80 5.68 19.62
N VAL A 152 -16.40 4.64 20.37
CA VAL A 152 -16.99 4.34 21.68
C VAL A 152 -16.44 5.23 22.79
N LEU A 153 -15.14 5.50 22.79
CA LEU A 153 -14.47 6.24 23.88
C LEU A 153 -14.48 7.75 23.66
N LYS A 154 -14.67 8.21 22.41
CA LYS A 154 -14.64 9.63 21.99
C LYS A 154 -13.40 10.38 22.56
N SER A 155 -12.27 9.67 22.74
CA SER A 155 -11.06 10.18 23.39
C SER A 155 -10.25 11.05 22.44
N ARG A 156 -9.83 12.24 22.93
CA ARG A 156 -8.92 13.13 22.18
C ARG A 156 -7.54 12.51 21.95
N LEU A 157 -7.05 11.73 22.91
CA LEU A 157 -5.75 11.06 22.84
C LEU A 157 -5.73 10.01 21.71
N LEU A 158 -6.78 9.18 21.60
CA LEU A 158 -6.88 8.20 20.52
C LEU A 158 -6.96 8.86 19.15
N ASN A 159 -7.67 9.98 19.02
CA ASN A 159 -7.70 10.75 17.79
C ASN A 159 -6.32 11.33 17.43
N PHE A 160 -5.57 11.77 18.43
CA PHE A 160 -4.21 12.29 18.22
C PHE A 160 -3.25 11.18 17.77
N ILE A 161 -3.24 10.04 18.46
CA ILE A 161 -2.40 8.89 18.08
C ILE A 161 -2.75 8.40 16.67
N SER A 162 -4.05 8.30 16.35
CA SER A 162 -4.49 7.86 15.03
C SER A 162 -4.05 8.82 13.92
N PHE A 163 -3.99 10.12 14.17
CA PHE A 163 -3.50 11.11 13.21
C PHE A 163 -2.05 10.84 12.81
N PHE A 164 -1.17 10.56 13.78
CA PHE A 164 0.22 10.22 13.49
C PHE A 164 0.35 8.88 12.77
N SER A 165 -0.40 7.87 13.19
CA SER A 165 -0.35 6.54 12.57
C SER A 165 -0.78 6.56 11.08
N VAL A 166 -1.62 7.52 10.70
CA VAL A 166 -2.13 7.68 9.32
C VAL A 166 -1.10 8.36 8.41
N SER A 167 -0.11 9.06 8.94
CA SER A 167 0.90 9.77 8.12
C SER A 167 1.89 8.85 7.39
N GLY A 168 2.00 7.59 7.80
CA GLY A 168 3.00 6.63 7.29
C GLY A 168 2.95 6.38 5.78
N TYR A 169 1.78 6.47 5.15
CA TYR A 169 1.64 6.27 3.69
C TYR A 169 2.36 7.36 2.86
N ALA A 170 2.51 8.56 3.42
CA ALA A 170 3.22 9.64 2.75
C ALA A 170 4.75 9.44 2.75
N ILE A 171 5.26 8.56 3.62
CA ILE A 171 6.69 8.33 3.80
C ILE A 171 7.13 7.22 2.82
N PRO A 172 8.20 7.44 2.03
CA PRO A 172 8.78 6.40 1.19
C PRO A 172 9.13 5.13 1.97
N GLY A 173 8.87 3.96 1.36
CA GLY A 173 9.12 2.67 2.00
C GLY A 173 10.57 2.47 2.41
N ILE A 174 11.51 3.00 1.64
CA ILE A 174 12.94 2.90 1.95
C ILE A 174 13.29 3.64 3.25
N ILE A 175 12.71 4.82 3.49
CA ILE A 175 12.91 5.58 4.73
C ILE A 175 12.35 4.80 5.92
N ILE A 176 11.15 4.23 5.77
CA ILE A 176 10.53 3.41 6.83
C ILE A 176 11.43 2.23 7.20
N SER A 177 11.98 1.54 6.20
CA SER A 177 12.84 0.37 6.43
C SER A 177 14.13 0.73 7.16
N VAL A 178 14.85 1.76 6.69
CA VAL A 178 16.08 2.23 7.33
C VAL A 178 15.79 2.76 8.74
N SER A 179 14.68 3.48 8.92
CA SER A 179 14.27 3.97 10.25
C SER A 179 13.96 2.83 11.22
N ILE A 180 13.33 1.72 10.77
CA ILE A 180 13.09 0.53 11.59
C ILE A 180 14.43 -0.08 12.03
N LEU A 181 15.37 -0.26 11.09
CA LEU A 181 16.69 -0.82 11.41
C LEU A 181 17.42 0.03 12.45
N SER A 182 17.45 1.34 12.27
CA SER A 182 18.09 2.29 13.17
C SER A 182 17.43 2.35 14.54
N PHE A 183 16.09 2.36 14.57
CA PHE A 183 15.33 2.42 15.81
C PHE A 183 15.48 1.14 16.63
N LEU A 184 15.42 -0.04 16.00
CA LEU A 184 15.67 -1.31 16.67
C LEU A 184 17.10 -1.41 17.20
N SER A 185 18.08 -0.91 16.42
CA SER A 185 19.46 -0.84 16.88
C SER A 185 19.60 0.02 18.13
N PHE A 186 19.02 1.22 18.11
CA PHE A 186 19.02 2.12 19.26
C PHE A 186 18.37 1.51 20.49
N LEU A 187 17.23 0.84 20.34
CA LEU A 187 16.53 0.20 21.47
C LEU A 187 17.35 -0.95 22.05
N ASP A 188 18.01 -1.76 21.23
CA ASP A 188 18.83 -2.85 21.71
C ASP A 188 20.07 -2.36 22.44
N ASP A 189 20.70 -1.29 21.95
CA ASP A 189 21.87 -0.68 22.59
C ASP A 189 21.51 -0.05 23.95
N PHE A 190 20.27 0.47 24.08
CA PHE A 190 19.82 1.14 25.31
C PHE A 190 19.22 0.17 26.34
N PHE A 191 18.40 -0.82 25.91
CA PHE A 191 17.63 -1.69 26.80
C PHE A 191 18.11 -3.15 26.84
N VAL A 192 19.06 -3.54 25.98
CA VAL A 192 19.57 -4.93 25.84
C VAL A 192 18.43 -5.96 25.62
N LEU A 193 17.45 -5.60 24.79
CA LEU A 193 16.22 -6.40 24.57
C LEU A 193 16.34 -7.47 23.47
N ASN A 194 17.43 -7.47 22.68
CA ASN A 194 17.63 -8.35 21.52
C ASN A 194 16.52 -8.25 20.45
N LEU A 195 15.92 -7.08 20.29
CA LEU A 195 14.85 -6.83 19.33
C LEU A 195 15.32 -7.01 17.88
N LYS A 196 16.60 -6.73 17.60
CA LYS A 196 17.21 -7.00 16.29
C LYS A 196 16.95 -8.43 15.84
N ASN A 197 17.18 -9.40 16.71
CA ASN A 197 17.03 -10.83 16.40
C ASN A 197 15.56 -11.24 16.15
N ILE A 198 14.60 -10.48 16.71
CA ILE A 198 13.16 -10.76 16.56
C ILE A 198 12.60 -10.14 15.27
N PHE A 199 13.09 -8.97 14.90
CA PHE A 199 12.51 -8.20 13.80
C PHE A 199 13.37 -8.15 12.54
N ILE A 200 14.70 -8.05 12.63
CA ILE A 200 15.56 -7.94 11.46
C ILE A 200 15.70 -9.30 10.78
N GLY A 201 15.48 -9.34 9.48
CA GLY A 201 15.54 -10.57 8.70
C GLY A 201 14.44 -11.59 9.04
N THR A 202 13.30 -11.14 9.54
CA THR A 202 12.16 -11.99 9.90
C THR A 202 10.86 -11.49 9.27
N ILE A 203 9.84 -12.36 9.20
CA ILE A 203 8.52 -11.98 8.70
C ILE A 203 7.88 -10.89 9.59
N SER A 204 8.15 -10.88 10.89
CA SER A 204 7.63 -9.87 11.81
C SER A 204 8.15 -8.47 11.51
N GLY A 205 9.42 -8.32 11.16
CA GLY A 205 10.00 -7.05 10.74
C GLY A 205 9.41 -6.54 9.42
N LEU A 206 9.22 -7.45 8.46
CA LEU A 206 8.59 -7.12 7.19
C LEU A 206 7.13 -6.66 7.38
N VAL A 207 6.35 -7.37 8.21
CA VAL A 207 4.98 -6.99 8.57
C VAL A 207 4.94 -5.64 9.30
N LEU A 208 5.92 -5.36 10.18
CA LEU A 208 6.04 -4.07 10.86
C LEU A 208 6.26 -2.93 9.85
N GLY A 209 7.13 -3.12 8.87
CA GLY A 209 7.36 -2.15 7.80
C GLY A 209 6.09 -1.85 7.00
N TYR A 210 5.39 -2.88 6.59
CA TYR A 210 4.11 -2.76 5.90
C TYR A 210 3.02 -2.13 6.78
N PHE A 211 2.99 -2.47 8.07
CA PHE A 211 2.08 -1.85 9.02
C PHE A 211 2.27 -0.34 9.07
N LEU A 212 3.48 0.14 9.25
CA LEU A 212 3.77 1.57 9.31
C LEU A 212 3.38 2.30 8.01
N ARG A 213 3.55 1.67 6.85
CA ARG A 213 3.23 2.27 5.57
C ARG A 213 1.74 2.23 5.24
N PHE A 214 1.12 1.07 5.34
CA PHE A 214 -0.23 0.84 4.79
C PHE A 214 -1.36 0.94 5.81
N TYR A 215 -1.07 1.15 7.09
CA TYR A 215 -2.09 1.32 8.13
C TYR A 215 -3.08 2.44 7.79
N SER A 216 -2.62 3.50 7.16
CA SER A 216 -3.46 4.63 6.81
C SER A 216 -4.58 4.27 5.83
N ILE A 217 -4.34 3.33 4.91
CA ILE A 217 -5.34 2.88 3.93
C ILE A 217 -6.48 2.16 4.66
N SER A 218 -6.14 1.20 5.53
CA SER A 218 -7.13 0.47 6.31
C SER A 218 -7.87 1.36 7.28
N PHE A 219 -7.16 2.22 8.01
CA PHE A 219 -7.76 3.13 8.99
C PHE A 219 -8.75 4.11 8.35
N ASN A 220 -8.34 4.80 7.28
CA ASN A 220 -9.19 5.76 6.58
C ASN A 220 -10.37 5.09 5.87
N GLY A 221 -10.17 3.91 5.27
CA GLY A 221 -11.23 3.14 4.65
C GLY A 221 -12.32 2.72 5.64
N ILE A 222 -11.93 2.22 6.82
CA ILE A 222 -12.86 1.84 7.88
C ILE A 222 -13.52 3.08 8.49
N LYS A 223 -12.77 4.16 8.71
CA LYS A 223 -13.31 5.43 9.18
C LYS A 223 -14.39 5.97 8.23
N ALA A 224 -14.15 5.95 6.93
CA ALA A 224 -15.12 6.35 5.93
C ALA A 224 -16.38 5.46 5.97
N SER A 225 -16.22 4.16 6.19
CA SER A 225 -17.34 3.23 6.35
C SER A 225 -18.18 3.53 7.60
N TYR A 226 -17.54 3.92 8.70
CA TYR A 226 -18.24 4.33 9.93
C TYR A 226 -19.04 5.62 9.79
N LEU A 227 -18.68 6.54 8.87
CA LEU A 227 -19.46 7.76 8.61
C LEU A 227 -20.88 7.45 8.09
N ASN A 228 -21.10 6.26 7.53
CA ASN A 228 -22.41 5.83 7.08
C ASN A 228 -23.28 5.22 8.19
N ILE A 229 -22.74 5.03 9.41
CA ILE A 229 -23.46 4.51 10.57
C ILE A 229 -23.74 5.68 11.52
N ASN A 230 -25.00 6.08 11.62
CA ASN A 230 -25.42 7.14 12.54
C ASN A 230 -25.14 6.78 14.00
N ASP A 231 -24.82 7.76 14.84
CA ASP A 231 -24.61 7.57 16.29
C ASP A 231 -25.89 7.07 16.97
N SER A 232 -27.07 7.42 16.46
CA SER A 232 -28.37 6.94 16.95
C SER A 232 -28.53 5.41 16.92
N VAL A 233 -27.81 4.72 16.02
CA VAL A 233 -27.79 3.25 15.97
C VAL A 233 -27.13 2.67 17.22
N ASP A 234 -26.07 3.29 17.71
CA ASP A 234 -25.38 2.87 18.93
C ASP A 234 -26.28 3.11 20.15
N GLU A 235 -26.91 4.28 20.22
CA GLU A 235 -27.84 4.66 21.30
C GLU A 235 -29.01 3.67 21.35
N THR A 236 -29.62 3.36 20.21
CA THR A 236 -30.72 2.39 20.12
C THR A 236 -30.27 1.01 20.59
N SER A 237 -29.07 0.56 20.19
CA SER A 237 -28.56 -0.75 20.62
C SER A 237 -28.33 -0.82 22.13
N TYR A 238 -27.88 0.27 22.75
CA TYR A 238 -27.71 0.36 24.20
C TYR A 238 -29.04 0.38 24.93
N LEU A 239 -30.05 1.06 24.39
CA LEU A 239 -31.41 1.04 24.91
C LEU A 239 -32.05 -0.35 24.89
N LEU A 240 -31.70 -1.18 23.89
CA LEU A 240 -32.08 -2.58 23.80
C LEU A 240 -31.28 -3.51 24.74
N GLY A 241 -30.38 -2.95 25.56
CA GLY A 241 -29.60 -3.68 26.55
C GLY A 241 -28.32 -4.33 26.00
N TYR A 242 -27.90 -4.02 24.77
CA TYR A 242 -26.66 -4.57 24.23
C TYR A 242 -25.43 -3.90 24.86
N LYS A 243 -24.45 -4.72 25.23
CA LYS A 243 -23.13 -4.24 25.67
C LYS A 243 -22.30 -3.82 24.45
N LYS A 244 -21.26 -2.98 24.64
CA LYS A 244 -20.40 -2.43 23.57
C LYS A 244 -19.90 -3.50 22.59
N TYR A 245 -19.41 -4.64 23.09
CA TYR A 245 -18.93 -5.74 22.22
C TYR A 245 -20.08 -6.42 21.44
N GLN A 246 -21.30 -6.49 22.01
CA GLN A 246 -22.47 -7.04 21.33
C GLN A 246 -22.93 -6.10 20.20
N THR A 247 -22.92 -4.80 20.44
CA THR A 247 -23.19 -3.78 19.42
C THR A 247 -22.19 -3.91 18.28
N PHE A 248 -20.90 -4.11 18.58
CA PHE A 248 -19.90 -4.33 17.55
C PHE A 248 -20.23 -5.55 16.66
N PHE A 249 -20.37 -6.73 17.25
CA PHE A 249 -20.55 -7.96 16.47
C PHE A 249 -21.93 -8.09 15.81
N LYS A 250 -23.00 -7.58 16.44
CA LYS A 250 -24.38 -7.72 15.93
C LYS A 250 -24.79 -6.58 14.99
N VAL A 251 -24.19 -5.40 15.12
CA VAL A 251 -24.60 -4.22 14.36
C VAL A 251 -23.46 -3.74 13.45
N HIS A 252 -22.31 -3.39 14.01
CA HIS A 252 -21.26 -2.76 13.23
C HIS A 252 -20.60 -3.75 12.25
N PHE A 253 -20.21 -4.93 12.72
CA PHE A 253 -19.48 -5.90 11.90
C PHE A 253 -20.25 -6.33 10.64
N PRO A 254 -21.55 -6.72 10.71
CA PRO A 254 -22.32 -7.05 9.51
C PRO A 254 -22.42 -5.88 8.53
N PHE A 255 -22.57 -4.66 9.04
CA PHE A 255 -22.66 -3.46 8.21
C PHE A 255 -21.33 -3.12 7.54
N LEU A 256 -20.22 -3.31 8.23
CA LEU A 256 -18.87 -3.03 7.73
C LEU A 256 -18.33 -4.14 6.82
N PHE A 257 -18.85 -5.37 6.91
CA PHE A 257 -18.25 -6.56 6.33
C PHE A 257 -17.91 -6.43 4.84
N LYS A 258 -18.83 -5.88 4.04
CA LYS A 258 -18.60 -5.63 2.61
C LYS A 258 -17.43 -4.67 2.39
N ASN A 259 -17.39 -3.59 3.15
CA ASN A 259 -16.33 -2.59 3.04
C ASN A 259 -14.98 -3.13 3.54
N LEU A 260 -14.97 -4.03 4.54
CA LEU A 260 -13.76 -4.70 4.99
C LEU A 260 -13.14 -5.56 3.90
N ILE A 261 -13.95 -6.27 3.10
CA ILE A 261 -13.47 -7.03 1.93
C ILE A 261 -12.85 -6.09 0.90
N LEU A 262 -13.49 -4.97 0.59
CA LEU A 262 -12.96 -3.98 -0.36
C LEU A 262 -11.63 -3.38 0.11
N ILE A 263 -11.53 -3.06 1.41
CA ILE A 263 -10.29 -2.54 2.01
C ILE A 263 -9.20 -3.61 2.00
N PHE A 264 -9.54 -4.88 2.29
CA PHE A 264 -8.62 -6.01 2.20
C PHE A 264 -8.00 -6.12 0.80
N LEU A 265 -8.81 -6.04 -0.24
CA LEU A 265 -8.33 -6.11 -1.63
C LEU A 265 -7.42 -4.93 -1.97
N LEU A 266 -7.78 -3.71 -1.54
CA LEU A 266 -6.94 -2.53 -1.76
C LEU A 266 -5.56 -2.67 -1.09
N ILE A 267 -5.52 -3.08 0.18
CA ILE A 267 -4.25 -3.30 0.90
C ILE A 267 -3.44 -4.40 0.21
N SER A 268 -4.12 -5.48 -0.21
CA SER A 268 -3.46 -6.60 -0.88
C SER A 268 -2.75 -6.16 -2.17
N ILE A 269 -3.37 -5.28 -2.96
CA ILE A 269 -2.76 -4.70 -4.17
C ILE A 269 -1.53 -3.86 -3.82
N GLU A 270 -1.62 -3.04 -2.75
CA GLU A 270 -0.50 -2.20 -2.32
C GLU A 270 0.69 -3.02 -1.82
N VAL A 271 0.44 -4.07 -1.04
CA VAL A 271 1.49 -4.97 -0.54
C VAL A 271 2.14 -5.78 -1.67
N LEU A 272 1.36 -6.23 -2.66
CA LEU A 272 1.90 -6.96 -3.82
C LEU A 272 2.96 -6.17 -4.58
N LYS A 273 2.73 -4.90 -4.80
CA LYS A 273 3.64 -4.03 -5.58
C LYS A 273 4.78 -3.43 -4.75
N GLU A 274 4.77 -3.65 -3.42
CA GLU A 274 5.78 -3.05 -2.55
C GLU A 274 7.14 -3.72 -2.72
N LEU A 275 8.12 -2.92 -3.13
CA LEU A 275 9.49 -3.38 -3.38
C LEU A 275 10.49 -2.91 -2.30
N PRO A 276 10.67 -1.61 -1.99
CA PRO A 276 11.72 -1.14 -1.09
C PRO A 276 11.69 -1.75 0.31
N ILE A 277 10.51 -1.85 0.93
CA ILE A 277 10.37 -2.45 2.28
C ILE A 277 10.72 -3.93 2.22
N THR A 278 10.27 -4.62 1.17
CA THR A 278 10.53 -6.04 1.00
C THR A 278 12.01 -6.31 0.81
N LEU A 279 12.70 -5.53 -0.02
CA LEU A 279 14.15 -5.70 -0.27
C LEU A 279 14.98 -5.58 1.01
N ILE A 280 14.63 -4.62 1.88
CA ILE A 280 15.43 -4.30 3.06
C ILE A 280 15.09 -5.20 4.26
N LEU A 281 13.80 -5.50 4.49
CA LEU A 281 13.35 -6.17 5.72
C LEU A 281 13.01 -7.65 5.55
N ARG A 282 13.03 -8.21 4.33
CA ARG A 282 12.68 -9.61 4.10
C ARG A 282 13.65 -10.57 4.79
N PRO A 283 13.16 -11.73 5.22
CA PRO A 283 14.01 -12.82 5.70
C PRO A 283 14.95 -13.35 4.60
N PHE A 284 16.05 -13.96 5.01
CA PHE A 284 16.91 -14.69 4.07
C PHE A 284 16.11 -15.80 3.38
N ASN A 285 16.35 -16.00 2.10
CA ASN A 285 15.65 -16.96 1.24
C ASN A 285 14.13 -16.74 1.12
N PHE A 286 13.64 -15.54 1.48
CA PHE A 286 12.25 -15.17 1.32
C PHE A 286 12.13 -14.22 0.11
N GLU A 287 11.85 -14.81 -1.05
CA GLU A 287 11.62 -14.06 -2.28
C GLU A 287 10.12 -13.88 -2.54
N THR A 288 9.78 -12.73 -3.10
CA THR A 288 8.45 -12.40 -3.63
C THR A 288 8.53 -12.11 -5.11
N PHE A 289 7.41 -12.07 -5.81
CA PHE A 289 7.43 -11.72 -7.24
C PHE A 289 8.04 -10.34 -7.50
N SER A 290 7.78 -9.34 -6.64
CA SER A 290 8.35 -7.99 -6.81
C SER A 290 9.87 -7.98 -6.65
N THR A 291 10.41 -8.68 -5.62
CA THR A 291 11.86 -8.75 -5.40
C THR A 291 12.56 -9.57 -6.45
N THR A 292 11.96 -10.68 -6.91
CA THR A 292 12.55 -11.52 -7.96
C THR A 292 12.58 -10.78 -9.30
N ALA A 293 11.49 -10.09 -9.67
CA ALA A 293 11.46 -9.28 -10.89
C ALA A 293 12.55 -8.19 -10.86
N TYR A 294 12.69 -7.50 -9.72
CA TYR A 294 13.72 -6.48 -9.55
C TYR A 294 15.14 -7.06 -9.59
N ASN A 295 15.39 -8.20 -8.94
CA ASN A 295 16.72 -8.83 -8.93
C ASN A 295 17.17 -9.21 -10.36
N PHE A 296 16.28 -9.73 -11.18
CA PHE A 296 16.61 -10.00 -12.60
C PHE A 296 16.85 -8.70 -13.38
N ALA A 297 15.97 -7.71 -13.21
CA ALA A 297 16.11 -6.44 -13.92
C ALA A 297 17.42 -5.72 -13.54
N SER A 298 17.83 -5.73 -12.27
CA SER A 298 19.07 -5.11 -11.79
C SER A 298 20.35 -5.81 -12.27
N GLN A 299 20.24 -7.04 -12.77
CA GLN A 299 21.32 -7.80 -13.38
C GLN A 299 21.30 -7.74 -14.92
N ASP A 300 20.55 -6.80 -15.51
CA ASP A 300 20.32 -6.66 -16.95
C ASP A 300 19.65 -7.89 -17.61
N LEU A 301 19.06 -8.79 -16.82
CA LEU A 301 18.30 -9.95 -17.28
C LEU A 301 16.81 -9.61 -17.41
N ILE A 302 16.49 -8.65 -18.30
CA ILE A 302 15.14 -8.11 -18.43
C ILE A 302 14.13 -9.18 -18.84
N GLU A 303 14.53 -10.07 -19.75
CA GLU A 303 13.69 -11.18 -20.23
C GLU A 303 13.32 -12.15 -19.09
N ALA A 304 14.26 -12.38 -18.16
CA ALA A 304 14.03 -13.24 -17.00
C ALA A 304 13.05 -12.60 -15.98
N SER A 305 12.97 -11.27 -15.93
CA SER A 305 12.03 -10.54 -15.08
C SER A 305 10.58 -10.66 -15.56
N ALA A 306 10.35 -11.09 -16.81
CA ALA A 306 9.03 -11.11 -17.42
C ALA A 306 8.04 -12.02 -16.69
N LEU A 307 8.44 -13.24 -16.34
CA LEU A 307 7.54 -14.20 -15.72
C LEU A 307 7.09 -13.77 -14.31
N PRO A 308 7.97 -13.38 -13.36
CA PRO A 308 7.57 -12.84 -12.08
C PRO A 308 6.65 -11.60 -12.22
N SER A 309 6.93 -10.72 -13.17
CA SER A 309 6.11 -9.54 -13.44
C SER A 309 4.71 -9.90 -13.97
N LEU A 310 4.60 -10.91 -14.84
CA LEU A 310 3.31 -11.42 -15.30
C LEU A 310 2.46 -11.98 -14.15
N PHE A 311 3.08 -12.69 -13.19
CA PHE A 311 2.35 -13.17 -11.99
C PHE A 311 1.89 -12.00 -11.11
N LEU A 312 2.67 -10.92 -10.96
CA LEU A 312 2.22 -9.70 -10.27
C LEU A 312 1.00 -9.08 -10.97
N ILE A 313 1.04 -8.94 -12.29
CA ILE A 313 -0.07 -8.41 -13.08
C ILE A 313 -1.29 -9.31 -12.95
N LEU A 314 -1.12 -10.63 -12.98
CA LEU A 314 -2.21 -11.59 -12.82
C LEU A 314 -2.90 -11.45 -11.45
N TRP A 315 -2.16 -11.47 -10.36
CA TRP A 315 -2.73 -11.35 -9.01
C TRP A 315 -3.37 -9.98 -8.78
N THR A 316 -2.72 -8.90 -9.21
CA THR A 316 -3.31 -7.55 -9.10
C THR A 316 -4.60 -7.45 -9.91
N SER A 317 -4.64 -8.02 -11.12
CA SER A 317 -5.84 -8.04 -11.97
C SER A 317 -6.97 -8.84 -11.33
N ILE A 318 -6.69 -10.01 -10.75
CA ILE A 318 -7.68 -10.79 -10.00
C ILE A 318 -8.28 -9.97 -8.86
N PHE A 319 -7.44 -9.32 -8.05
CA PHE A 319 -7.91 -8.51 -6.93
C PHE A 319 -8.74 -7.31 -7.39
N ILE A 320 -8.34 -6.64 -8.48
CA ILE A 320 -9.11 -5.53 -9.08
C ILE A 320 -10.47 -6.01 -9.59
N ILE A 321 -10.53 -7.14 -10.29
CA ILE A 321 -11.80 -7.69 -10.81
C ILE A 321 -12.75 -8.04 -9.67
N ILE A 322 -12.24 -8.68 -8.62
CA ILE A 322 -13.03 -8.99 -7.42
C ILE A 322 -13.51 -7.69 -6.76
N TYR A 323 -12.63 -6.69 -6.62
CA TYR A 323 -12.96 -5.38 -6.06
C TYR A 323 -14.10 -4.71 -6.84
N LEU A 324 -14.00 -4.65 -8.16
CA LEU A 324 -15.02 -4.03 -9.02
C LEU A 324 -16.37 -4.77 -8.94
N LYS A 325 -16.36 -6.11 -8.91
CA LYS A 325 -17.57 -6.90 -8.74
C LYS A 325 -18.27 -6.55 -7.41
N TYR A 326 -17.55 -6.61 -6.29
CA TYR A 326 -18.12 -6.30 -4.98
C TYR A 326 -18.50 -4.83 -4.80
N SER A 327 -17.82 -3.90 -5.47
CA SER A 327 -18.16 -2.47 -5.45
C SER A 327 -19.46 -2.18 -6.21
N ASN A 328 -19.71 -2.86 -7.33
CA ASN A 328 -20.88 -2.60 -8.19
C ASN A 328 -22.18 -3.28 -7.71
N ASP A 329 -22.11 -4.25 -6.82
CA ASP A 329 -23.28 -4.86 -6.18
C ASP A 329 -23.90 -3.89 -5.15
N LYS A 330 -24.52 -2.79 -5.66
CA LYS A 330 -25.29 -1.82 -4.87
C LYS A 330 -26.75 -2.19 -4.82
#